data_a024f7154d5e0f2370c632bd02724fa8
#
_entry.id   a024f7154d5e0f2370c632bd02724fa8
#
_cell.length_a   1.000
_cell.length_b   1.000
_cell.length_c   1.000
_cell.angle_alpha   90.00
_cell.angle_beta   90.00
_cell.angle_gamma   90.00
#
_symmetry.space_group_name_H-M   'P 1'
#
loop_
_entity.id
_entity.type
_entity.pdbx_description
1 polymer ?
#
loop_
_entity_poly.entity_id
_entity_poly.type
_entity_poly.pdbx_seq_one_letter_code
_entity_poly.pdbx_strand_id
1 'polypeptide(L)'
;AYFKGISESGIPCAMKHFPGDGSDERDPHICLSVNELSMEEWDATYGKVYEAMIDEGVQSVMPGHIMMPAYQRFFYKKNTGKDLEDRDLKPATICHEILGDLLRGKLGFNGTIVSDASHMVGFAAAGRRRDIVPGAIMAGIDMLLFFNDIDEDFAYMKDAYLDGRLTEKRMDEALHRI
;
A
#
# COMPACT_ATOMS: atom_id res chain seq x y z
N ALA A 1 22.77 2.98 6.10
CA ALA A 1 23.50 2.77 7.38
C ALA A 1 22.55 2.22 8.46
N TYR A 2 21.45 2.92 8.82
CA TYR A 2 20.54 2.52 9.91
C TYR A 2 19.94 1.12 9.70
N PHE A 3 19.35 0.87 8.51
CA PHE A 3 18.80 -0.43 8.13
C PHE A 3 19.85 -1.55 8.27
N LYS A 4 21.06 -1.35 7.74
CA LYS A 4 22.14 -2.35 7.83
C LYS A 4 22.46 -2.72 9.27
N GLY A 5 22.59 -1.72 10.15
CA GLY A 5 22.89 -1.97 11.56
C GLY A 5 21.82 -2.77 12.29
N ILE A 6 20.52 -2.57 11.95
CA ILE A 6 19.43 -3.37 12.52
C ILE A 6 19.44 -4.78 11.94
N SER A 7 19.61 -4.91 10.61
CA SER A 7 19.62 -6.20 9.92
C SER A 7 20.75 -7.12 10.39
N GLU A 8 21.91 -6.58 10.72
CA GLU A 8 23.05 -7.33 11.32
C GLU A 8 22.68 -7.99 12.66
N SER A 9 21.66 -7.46 13.35
CA SER A 9 21.15 -8.04 14.60
C SER A 9 20.08 -9.13 14.35
N GLY A 10 19.78 -9.47 13.10
CA GLY A 10 18.75 -10.44 12.73
C GLY A 10 17.29 -9.95 12.94
N ILE A 11 17.09 -8.64 13.14
CA ILE A 11 15.77 -8.05 13.33
C ILE A 11 15.20 -7.64 11.97
N PRO A 12 14.03 -8.15 11.55
CA PRO A 12 13.39 -7.72 10.31
C PRO A 12 12.92 -6.26 10.41
N CYS A 13 13.05 -5.54 9.29
CA CYS A 13 12.67 -4.12 9.21
C CYS A 13 11.51 -3.91 8.24
N ALA A 14 10.63 -2.97 8.59
CA ALA A 14 9.62 -2.43 7.69
C ALA A 14 9.98 -1.00 7.29
N MET A 15 10.06 -0.75 5.99
CA MET A 15 10.25 0.60 5.46
C MET A 15 8.91 1.31 5.33
N LYS A 16 8.81 2.57 5.82
CA LYS A 16 7.54 3.31 5.87
C LYS A 16 7.72 4.82 5.67
N HIS A 17 6.70 5.51 5.23
CA HIS A 17 5.43 5.01 4.68
C HIS A 17 5.44 5.15 3.16
N PHE A 18 5.29 4.05 2.45
CA PHE A 18 5.24 4.06 0.99
C PHE A 18 3.92 4.68 0.50
N PRO A 19 3.87 5.48 -0.58
CA PRO A 19 4.93 5.83 -1.53
C PRO A 19 5.78 7.06 -1.14
N GLY A 20 5.71 7.53 0.07
CA GLY A 20 6.53 8.63 0.59
C GLY A 20 5.68 9.64 1.35
N ASP A 21 5.95 9.71 2.65
CA ASP A 21 5.38 10.65 3.59
C ASP A 21 6.24 11.93 3.67
N GLY A 22 5.66 13.04 4.13
CA GLY A 22 6.38 14.29 4.37
C GLY A 22 6.39 15.29 3.20
N SER A 23 5.80 14.97 2.05
CA SER A 23 5.56 15.95 0.98
C SER A 23 4.27 16.76 1.19
N ASP A 24 3.37 16.26 2.03
CA ASP A 24 2.14 16.90 2.47
C ASP A 24 2.27 17.27 3.95
N GLU A 25 1.84 18.47 4.34
CA GLU A 25 1.86 18.93 5.74
C GLU A 25 0.75 18.31 6.60
N ARG A 26 -0.24 17.66 5.96
CA ARG A 26 -1.39 17.05 6.63
C ARG A 26 -1.01 15.76 7.33
N ASP A 27 -1.61 15.54 8.51
CA ASP A 27 -1.41 14.33 9.30
C ASP A 27 -2.35 13.21 8.81
N PRO A 28 -1.84 12.08 8.29
CA PRO A 28 -2.67 10.97 7.80
C PRO A 28 -3.49 10.27 8.89
N HIS A 29 -3.24 10.54 10.19
CA HIS A 29 -4.08 10.04 11.27
C HIS A 29 -5.45 10.73 11.30
N ILE A 30 -5.53 11.98 10.84
CA ILE A 30 -6.76 12.81 10.93
C ILE A 30 -7.30 13.25 9.57
N CYS A 31 -6.57 13.04 8.50
CA CYS A 31 -7.02 13.33 7.13
C CYS A 31 -6.33 12.45 6.10
N LEU A 32 -6.81 12.52 4.86
CA LEU A 32 -6.17 11.86 3.72
C LEU A 32 -5.05 12.76 3.20
N SER A 33 -3.82 12.25 3.16
CA SER A 33 -2.65 12.95 2.63
C SER A 33 -2.38 12.59 1.16
N VAL A 34 -1.64 13.46 0.48
CA VAL A 34 -1.34 13.34 -0.95
C VAL A 34 0.14 13.61 -1.20
N ASN A 35 0.81 12.71 -1.87
CA ASN A 35 2.10 12.96 -2.47
C ASN A 35 1.87 13.50 -3.90
N GLU A 36 2.03 14.82 -4.08
CA GLU A 36 1.73 15.52 -5.35
C GLU A 36 2.91 15.58 -6.32
N LEU A 37 4.02 14.93 -5.99
CA LEU A 37 5.19 14.91 -6.86
C LEU A 37 4.86 14.29 -8.23
N SER A 38 5.46 14.85 -9.27
CA SER A 38 5.51 14.20 -10.58
C SER A 38 6.26 12.87 -10.50
N MET A 39 6.08 11.98 -11.48
CA MET A 39 6.84 10.72 -11.52
C MET A 39 8.35 10.95 -11.55
N GLU A 40 8.81 11.97 -12.27
CA GLU A 40 10.24 12.32 -12.37
C GLU A 40 10.81 12.80 -11.03
N GLU A 41 10.10 13.68 -10.34
CA GLU A 41 10.51 14.17 -9.02
C GLU A 41 10.50 13.05 -7.99
N TRP A 42 9.48 12.20 -8.01
CA TRP A 42 9.39 11.05 -7.12
C TRP A 42 10.52 10.05 -7.38
N ASP A 43 10.77 9.69 -8.64
CA ASP A 43 11.86 8.80 -9.03
C ASP A 43 13.22 9.36 -8.63
N ALA A 44 13.40 10.67 -8.73
CA ALA A 44 14.65 11.34 -8.36
C ALA A 44 14.88 11.43 -6.83
N THR A 45 13.85 11.27 -6.02
CA THR A 45 13.88 11.46 -4.56
C THR A 45 13.48 10.19 -3.81
N TYR A 46 12.18 10.00 -3.55
CA TYR A 46 11.66 8.83 -2.82
C TYR A 46 11.99 7.51 -3.52
N GLY A 47 11.83 7.47 -4.85
CA GLY A 47 12.11 6.27 -5.66
C GLY A 47 13.50 5.72 -5.41
N LYS A 48 14.52 6.57 -5.44
CA LYS A 48 15.91 6.18 -5.15
C LYS A 48 16.10 5.56 -3.76
N VAL A 49 15.38 6.07 -2.76
CA VAL A 49 15.47 5.53 -1.39
C VAL A 49 14.83 4.15 -1.33
N TYR A 50 13.65 3.99 -1.97
CA TYR A 50 12.97 2.69 -2.02
C TYR A 50 13.77 1.67 -2.81
N GLU A 51 14.28 2.01 -3.98
CA GLU A 51 15.17 1.14 -4.77
C GLU A 51 16.38 0.69 -3.96
N ALA A 52 17.11 1.62 -3.35
CA ALA A 52 18.28 1.29 -2.54
C ALA A 52 17.95 0.39 -1.34
N MET A 53 16.79 0.56 -0.71
CA MET A 53 16.37 -0.28 0.43
C MET A 53 15.92 -1.67 -0.03
N ILE A 54 15.30 -1.78 -1.20
CA ILE A 54 14.91 -3.05 -1.81
C ILE A 54 16.16 -3.83 -2.22
N ASP A 55 17.13 -3.17 -2.86
CA ASP A 55 18.41 -3.77 -3.25
C ASP A 55 19.22 -4.27 -2.04
N GLU A 56 19.11 -3.59 -0.90
CA GLU A 56 19.73 -4.01 0.37
C GLU A 56 18.90 -5.10 1.09
N GLY A 57 17.80 -5.58 0.52
CA GLY A 57 17.02 -6.71 1.01
C GLY A 57 16.08 -6.38 2.17
N VAL A 58 15.44 -5.20 2.18
CA VAL A 58 14.39 -4.89 3.16
C VAL A 58 13.25 -5.94 3.08
N GLN A 59 12.84 -6.46 4.25
CA GLN A 59 11.92 -7.59 4.32
C GLN A 59 10.46 -7.18 4.22
N SER A 60 10.13 -5.96 4.67
CA SER A 60 8.75 -5.48 4.70
C SER A 60 8.63 -4.03 4.27
N VAL A 61 7.49 -3.68 3.68
CA VAL A 61 7.10 -2.31 3.34
C VAL A 61 5.74 -2.03 3.95
N MET A 62 5.60 -0.87 4.59
CA MET A 62 4.32 -0.37 5.09
C MET A 62 3.86 0.80 4.22
N PRO A 63 2.86 0.61 3.36
CA PRO A 63 2.23 1.74 2.69
C PRO A 63 1.39 2.55 3.67
N GLY A 64 1.50 3.87 3.56
CA GLY A 64 0.63 4.80 4.27
C GLY A 64 -0.72 4.99 3.56
N HIS A 65 -1.65 5.66 4.24
CA HIS A 65 -2.92 6.07 3.63
C HIS A 65 -2.73 7.37 2.84
N ILE A 66 -1.83 7.31 1.85
CA ILE A 66 -1.33 8.44 1.06
C ILE A 66 -1.73 8.23 -0.40
N MET A 67 -2.38 9.19 -1.00
CA MET A 67 -2.62 9.20 -2.46
C MET A 67 -1.34 9.61 -3.20
N MET A 68 -1.15 9.04 -4.40
CA MET A 68 -0.09 9.45 -5.32
C MET A 68 -0.64 9.54 -6.74
N PRO A 69 -1.26 10.67 -7.09
CA PRO A 69 -2.01 10.84 -8.34
C PRO A 69 -1.20 10.57 -9.59
N ALA A 70 0.07 11.01 -9.64
CA ALA A 70 0.91 10.90 -10.82
C ALA A 70 1.05 9.44 -11.29
N TYR A 71 1.53 8.55 -10.40
CA TYR A 71 1.68 7.13 -10.72
C TYR A 71 0.36 6.38 -10.82
N GLN A 72 -0.63 6.72 -10.01
CA GLN A 72 -1.94 6.06 -10.09
C GLN A 72 -2.59 6.31 -11.45
N ARG A 73 -2.64 7.57 -11.93
CA ARG A 73 -3.17 7.90 -13.25
C ARG A 73 -2.38 7.24 -14.38
N PHE A 74 -1.05 7.24 -14.28
CA PHE A 74 -0.19 6.61 -15.28
C PHE A 74 -0.49 5.11 -15.43
N PHE A 75 -0.47 4.35 -14.34
CA PHE A 75 -0.71 2.91 -14.40
C PHE A 75 -2.16 2.58 -14.73
N TYR A 76 -3.13 3.32 -14.19
CA TYR A 76 -4.54 3.14 -14.54
C TYR A 76 -4.78 3.30 -16.05
N LYS A 77 -4.24 4.37 -16.64
CA LYS A 77 -4.33 4.60 -18.08
C LYS A 77 -3.63 3.51 -18.88
N LYS A 78 -2.45 3.09 -18.45
CA LYS A 78 -1.69 1.98 -19.07
C LYS A 78 -2.49 0.67 -19.06
N ASN A 79 -3.15 0.36 -17.96
CA ASN A 79 -3.84 -0.91 -17.76
C ASN A 79 -5.24 -0.94 -18.41
N THR A 80 -5.92 0.20 -18.45
CA THR A 80 -7.34 0.28 -18.87
C THR A 80 -7.57 1.03 -20.19
N GLY A 81 -6.61 1.82 -20.63
CA GLY A 81 -6.74 2.76 -21.76
C GLY A 81 -7.57 4.01 -21.42
N LYS A 82 -8.02 4.18 -20.17
CA LYS A 82 -8.89 5.28 -19.73
C LYS A 82 -8.16 6.24 -18.81
N ASP A 83 -8.61 7.49 -18.76
CA ASP A 83 -8.15 8.45 -17.78
C ASP A 83 -8.84 8.21 -16.41
N LEU A 84 -8.12 8.41 -15.32
CA LEU A 84 -8.65 8.30 -13.96
C LEU A 84 -9.07 9.69 -13.48
N GLU A 85 -10.32 9.80 -13.01
CA GLU A 85 -10.85 11.03 -12.45
C GLU A 85 -10.39 11.24 -10.99
N ASP A 86 -10.37 12.48 -10.53
CA ASP A 86 -9.91 12.83 -9.17
C ASP A 86 -10.70 12.13 -8.07
N ARG A 87 -12.00 11.94 -8.28
CA ARG A 87 -12.89 11.23 -7.33
C ARG A 87 -12.59 9.74 -7.20
N ASP A 88 -11.86 9.15 -8.16
CA ASP A 88 -11.52 7.73 -8.18
C ASP A 88 -10.09 7.47 -7.66
N LEU A 89 -9.36 8.53 -7.28
CA LEU A 89 -8.07 8.40 -6.63
C LEU A 89 -8.21 7.70 -5.27
N LYS A 90 -7.26 6.82 -4.97
CA LYS A 90 -7.27 5.98 -3.77
C LYS A 90 -5.96 6.13 -2.99
N PRO A 91 -5.99 6.02 -1.66
CA PRO A 91 -4.76 5.90 -0.88
C PRO A 91 -4.02 4.60 -1.25
N ALA A 92 -2.69 4.62 -1.12
CA ALA A 92 -1.81 3.53 -1.52
C ALA A 92 -2.25 2.17 -0.96
N THR A 93 -2.74 2.12 0.28
CA THR A 93 -3.19 0.89 0.95
C THR A 93 -4.35 0.15 0.27
N ILE A 94 -5.11 0.82 -0.61
CA ILE A 94 -6.19 0.19 -1.39
C ILE A 94 -6.06 0.44 -2.90
N CYS A 95 -4.85 0.74 -3.35
CA CYS A 95 -4.54 1.11 -4.72
C CYS A 95 -3.60 0.08 -5.37
N HIS A 96 -4.15 -0.72 -6.29
CA HIS A 96 -3.37 -1.73 -7.02
C HIS A 96 -2.25 -1.10 -7.87
N GLU A 97 -2.51 0.04 -8.50
CA GLU A 97 -1.54 0.77 -9.31
C GLU A 97 -0.29 1.16 -8.50
N ILE A 98 -0.46 1.43 -7.21
CA ILE A 98 0.65 1.78 -6.32
C ILE A 98 1.31 0.54 -5.73
N LEU A 99 0.55 -0.45 -5.25
CA LEU A 99 1.12 -1.64 -4.62
C LEU A 99 1.56 -2.70 -5.63
N GLY A 100 0.73 -2.95 -6.65
CA GLY A 100 1.00 -3.95 -7.68
C GLY A 100 1.95 -3.44 -8.75
N ASP A 101 1.61 -2.33 -9.41
CA ASP A 101 2.37 -1.87 -10.57
C ASP A 101 3.64 -1.10 -10.19
N LEU A 102 3.56 -0.18 -9.21
CA LEU A 102 4.73 0.60 -8.80
C LEU A 102 5.65 -0.21 -7.87
N LEU A 103 5.15 -0.65 -6.70
CA LEU A 103 6.01 -1.27 -5.68
C LEU A 103 6.51 -2.66 -6.12
N ARG A 104 5.60 -3.55 -6.55
CA ARG A 104 6.01 -4.90 -6.98
C ARG A 104 6.53 -4.91 -8.41
N GLY A 105 5.85 -4.21 -9.32
CA GLY A 105 6.18 -4.25 -10.75
C GLY A 105 7.42 -3.44 -11.11
N LYS A 106 7.40 -2.11 -10.86
CA LYS A 106 8.50 -1.21 -11.24
C LYS A 106 9.70 -1.34 -10.30
N LEU A 107 9.48 -1.36 -8.97
CA LEU A 107 10.57 -1.42 -7.99
C LEU A 107 11.01 -2.86 -7.66
N GLY A 108 10.27 -3.89 -8.09
CA GLY A 108 10.65 -5.29 -7.91
C GLY A 108 10.56 -5.81 -6.47
N PHE A 109 9.84 -5.13 -5.57
CA PHE A 109 9.71 -5.58 -4.19
C PHE A 109 8.90 -6.86 -4.07
N ASN A 110 9.46 -7.90 -3.45
CA ASN A 110 8.79 -9.19 -3.26
C ASN A 110 8.61 -9.62 -1.79
N GLY A 111 8.95 -8.77 -0.84
CA GLY A 111 8.72 -9.01 0.59
C GLY A 111 7.27 -8.77 1.03
N THR A 112 7.03 -8.83 2.34
CA THR A 112 5.70 -8.64 2.93
C THR A 112 5.26 -7.17 2.88
N ILE A 113 4.03 -6.92 2.44
CA ILE A 113 3.39 -5.60 2.51
C ILE A 113 2.41 -5.60 3.68
N VAL A 114 2.70 -4.76 4.68
CA VAL A 114 1.90 -4.63 5.91
C VAL A 114 1.21 -3.28 5.89
N SER A 115 -0.12 -3.22 6.04
CA SER A 115 -0.83 -1.94 6.00
C SER A 115 -0.40 -1.03 7.16
N ASP A 116 -0.59 0.27 7.01
CA ASP A 116 -0.71 1.18 8.15
C ASP A 116 -2.02 0.91 8.90
N ALA A 117 -2.21 1.53 10.05
CA ALA A 117 -3.32 1.26 10.97
C ALA A 117 -4.69 1.54 10.34
N SER A 118 -5.52 0.51 10.20
CA SER A 118 -6.79 0.58 9.47
C SER A 118 -7.88 1.43 10.14
N HIS A 119 -7.64 1.90 11.36
CA HIS A 119 -8.56 2.80 12.06
C HIS A 119 -8.24 4.29 11.82
N MET A 120 -7.15 4.62 11.14
CA MET A 120 -6.81 6.00 10.76
C MET A 120 -7.86 6.58 9.80
N VAL A 121 -8.08 7.90 9.91
CA VAL A 121 -9.04 8.60 9.04
C VAL A 121 -8.67 8.47 7.57
N GLY A 122 -7.38 8.48 7.23
CA GLY A 122 -6.91 8.30 5.85
C GLY A 122 -7.36 6.97 5.21
N PHE A 123 -7.53 5.90 6.01
CA PHE A 123 -8.12 4.65 5.54
C PHE A 123 -9.66 4.71 5.52
N ALA A 124 -10.24 5.12 6.65
CA ALA A 124 -11.70 5.13 6.83
C ALA A 124 -12.44 6.05 5.84
N ALA A 125 -11.80 7.15 5.43
CA ALA A 125 -12.35 8.08 4.45
C ALA A 125 -12.41 7.50 3.01
N ALA A 126 -11.68 6.42 2.73
CA ALA A 126 -11.63 5.83 1.40
C ALA A 126 -12.88 5.01 1.02
N GLY A 127 -13.75 4.69 2.00
CA GLY A 127 -14.99 3.97 1.72
C GLY A 127 -15.57 3.23 2.91
N ARG A 128 -16.58 2.41 2.65
CA ARG A 128 -17.19 1.58 3.70
C ARG A 128 -16.24 0.46 4.10
N ARG A 129 -16.07 0.23 5.40
CA ARG A 129 -15.11 -0.73 5.95
C ARG A 129 -15.26 -2.13 5.33
N ARG A 130 -16.49 -2.61 5.13
CA ARG A 130 -16.76 -3.90 4.48
C ARG A 130 -16.23 -4.03 3.04
N ASP A 131 -15.98 -2.91 2.38
CA ASP A 131 -15.47 -2.88 1.01
C ASP A 131 -13.94 -2.64 1.00
N ILE A 132 -13.45 -1.73 1.85
CA ILE A 132 -12.04 -1.34 1.85
C ILE A 132 -11.12 -2.33 2.58
N VAL A 133 -11.60 -3.08 3.57
CA VAL A 133 -10.80 -4.11 4.26
C VAL A 133 -10.41 -5.24 3.31
N PRO A 134 -11.34 -5.96 2.65
CA PRO A 134 -10.94 -6.93 1.62
C PRO A 134 -10.30 -6.27 0.40
N GLY A 135 -10.69 -5.03 0.06
CA GLY A 135 -10.09 -4.24 -1.01
C GLY A 135 -8.61 -3.98 -0.81
N ALA A 136 -8.14 -3.78 0.43
CA ALA A 136 -6.73 -3.61 0.75
C ALA A 136 -5.92 -4.88 0.42
N ILE A 137 -6.43 -6.05 0.80
CA ILE A 137 -5.80 -7.33 0.44
C ILE A 137 -5.76 -7.50 -1.08
N MET A 138 -6.87 -7.25 -1.76
CA MET A 138 -6.92 -7.33 -3.24
C MET A 138 -5.98 -6.34 -3.92
N ALA A 139 -5.75 -5.16 -3.34
CA ALA A 139 -4.82 -4.18 -3.87
C ALA A 139 -3.34 -4.60 -3.75
N GLY A 140 -3.02 -5.49 -2.80
CA GLY A 140 -1.64 -5.98 -2.65
C GLY A 140 -1.13 -6.04 -1.21
N ILE A 141 -1.91 -5.63 -0.21
CA ILE A 141 -1.58 -5.79 1.21
C ILE A 141 -1.56 -7.29 1.55
N ASP A 142 -0.51 -7.75 2.21
CA ASP A 142 -0.41 -9.14 2.68
C ASP A 142 -0.93 -9.28 4.11
N MET A 143 -0.72 -8.26 4.96
CA MET A 143 -1.15 -8.25 6.36
C MET A 143 -1.82 -6.92 6.72
N LEU A 144 -3.06 -6.95 7.19
CA LEU A 144 -3.79 -5.76 7.63
C LEU A 144 -3.52 -5.46 9.11
N LEU A 145 -3.18 -4.22 9.45
CA LEU A 145 -3.06 -3.66 10.81
C LEU A 145 -4.05 -2.49 10.94
N PHE A 146 -4.64 -2.30 12.01
CA PHE A 146 -5.16 -3.01 13.16
C PHE A 146 -6.65 -3.22 12.93
N PHE A 147 -7.29 -4.13 13.65
CA PHE A 147 -8.74 -4.28 13.56
C PHE A 147 -9.47 -3.18 14.34
N ASN A 148 -10.65 -2.76 13.85
CA ASN A 148 -11.59 -2.00 14.68
C ASN A 148 -12.38 -2.96 15.57
N ASP A 149 -12.98 -3.97 14.94
CA ASP A 149 -13.62 -5.11 15.56
C ASP A 149 -13.17 -6.34 14.78
N ILE A 150 -12.59 -7.32 15.49
CA ILE A 150 -11.98 -8.48 14.84
C ILE A 150 -13.03 -9.39 14.19
N ASP A 151 -14.19 -9.56 14.83
CA ASP A 151 -15.25 -10.43 14.34
C ASP A 151 -15.91 -9.82 13.10
N GLU A 152 -16.11 -8.49 13.13
CA GLU A 152 -16.68 -7.76 12.00
C GLU A 152 -15.73 -7.74 10.79
N ASP A 153 -14.45 -7.39 10.99
CA ASP A 153 -13.46 -7.36 9.92
C ASP A 153 -13.24 -8.76 9.32
N PHE A 154 -13.22 -9.80 10.17
CA PHE A 154 -13.14 -11.19 9.70
C PHE A 154 -14.37 -11.58 8.88
N ALA A 155 -15.57 -11.17 9.30
CA ALA A 155 -16.80 -11.42 8.54
C ALA A 155 -16.73 -10.73 7.14
N TYR A 156 -16.26 -9.51 7.06
CA TYR A 156 -16.08 -8.80 5.77
C TYR A 156 -15.10 -9.51 4.83
N MET A 157 -13.98 -10.00 5.38
CA MET A 157 -13.00 -10.77 4.62
C MET A 157 -13.59 -12.09 4.12
N LYS A 158 -14.28 -12.83 5.00
CA LYS A 158 -14.94 -14.10 4.68
C LYS A 158 -16.02 -13.92 3.61
N ASP A 159 -16.89 -12.92 3.75
CA ASP A 159 -17.93 -12.62 2.77
C ASP A 159 -17.33 -12.26 1.40
N ALA A 160 -16.27 -11.45 1.39
CA ALA A 160 -15.58 -11.08 0.16
C ALA A 160 -14.91 -12.29 -0.51
N TYR A 161 -14.41 -13.25 0.27
CA TYR A 161 -13.86 -14.50 -0.27
C TYR A 161 -14.98 -15.37 -0.87
N LEU A 162 -16.10 -15.54 -0.17
CA LEU A 162 -17.21 -16.37 -0.62
C LEU A 162 -17.92 -15.82 -1.85
N ASP A 163 -17.99 -14.50 -2.01
CA ASP A 163 -18.60 -13.85 -3.18
C ASP A 163 -17.60 -13.57 -4.34
N GLY A 164 -16.33 -13.93 -4.17
CA GLY A 164 -15.29 -13.86 -5.19
C GLY A 164 -14.62 -12.48 -5.34
N ARG A 165 -14.95 -11.48 -4.50
CA ARG A 165 -14.25 -10.19 -4.47
C ARG A 165 -12.82 -10.32 -3.95
N LEU A 166 -12.57 -11.26 -3.04
CA LEU A 166 -11.25 -11.64 -2.57
C LEU A 166 -10.91 -13.03 -3.14
N THR A 167 -9.92 -13.11 -4.03
CA THR A 167 -9.60 -14.34 -4.74
C THR A 167 -8.68 -15.26 -3.94
N GLU A 168 -8.85 -16.58 -4.09
CA GLU A 168 -7.96 -17.60 -3.52
C GLU A 168 -6.49 -17.34 -3.92
N LYS A 169 -6.25 -17.08 -5.20
CA LYS A 169 -4.91 -16.75 -5.70
C LYS A 169 -4.27 -15.61 -4.90
N ARG A 170 -5.03 -14.52 -4.62
CA ARG A 170 -4.47 -13.38 -3.87
C ARG A 170 -4.22 -13.74 -2.41
N MET A 171 -5.07 -14.56 -1.81
CA MET A 171 -4.86 -15.08 -0.46
C MET A 171 -3.58 -15.93 -0.39
N ASP A 172 -3.40 -16.85 -1.33
CA ASP A 172 -2.20 -17.69 -1.41
C ASP A 172 -0.92 -16.86 -1.57
N GLU A 173 -0.96 -15.84 -2.43
CA GLU A 173 0.15 -14.90 -2.61
C GLU A 173 0.51 -14.17 -1.31
N ALA A 174 -0.46 -13.78 -0.49
CA ALA A 174 -0.23 -13.15 0.81
C ALA A 174 0.39 -14.15 1.80
N LEU A 175 -0.19 -15.33 1.92
CA LEU A 175 0.27 -16.39 2.83
C LEU A 175 1.70 -16.85 2.55
N HIS A 176 2.13 -16.86 1.27
CA HIS A 176 3.49 -17.21 0.91
C HIS A 176 4.53 -16.16 1.32
N ARG A 177 4.11 -14.91 1.61
CA ARG A 177 5.01 -13.81 2.01
C ARG A 177 5.02 -13.57 3.51
N ILE A 178 4.06 -14.10 4.25
CA ILE A 178 3.98 -14.04 5.72
C ILE A 178 4.80 -15.18 6.32
#